data_0c47a87fd1a51917c03005413d432d85
#
_entry.id   0c47a87fd1a51917c03005413d432d85
#
_cell.length_a   1.000
_cell.length_b   1.000
_cell.length_c   1.000
_cell.angle_alpha   90.00
_cell.angle_beta   90.00
_cell.angle_gamma   90.00
#
_symmetry.space_group_name_H-M   'P 1'
#
loop_
_entity.id
_entity.type
_entity.pdbx_description
1 polymer ?
#
loop_
_entity_poly.entity_id
_entity_poly.type
_entity_poly.pdbx_seq_one_letter_code
_entity_poly.pdbx_strand_id
1 'polypeptide(L)'
;RSSASTASAGRFLDLSSSDDANPDAYPTGDKPMNVSYHTKFGSLSNYEKGRVEPIDDDVKHYAFSNCFEIASKSKPYEKVVFGQNQIYVLECLRAEGESPWYTCAHDEFALVMDGEVEVHLIQLEAPQQVSDADKNGAVLVEGTPRGKKMGWMKLKRGHQGLLPKNTAYQFRSAKPGVVILQTCKGDLSIERWSDICQVQYSLMLRGV
;
A
#
# COMPACT_ATOMS: atom_id res chain seq x y z
N ARG A 1 51.47 -25.99 -23.30
CA ARG A 1 52.25 -24.78 -22.97
C ARG A 1 51.42 -23.89 -22.12
N SER A 2 51.84 -23.75 -20.90
CA SER A 2 51.51 -22.92 -19.77
C SER A 2 51.61 -21.44 -20.09
N SER A 3 50.71 -20.64 -19.54
CA SER A 3 51.07 -19.33 -18.98
C SER A 3 50.04 -18.88 -17.98
N ALA A 4 50.42 -18.84 -16.74
CA ALA A 4 49.77 -18.20 -15.62
C ALA A 4 49.88 -16.67 -15.76
N SER A 5 48.85 -15.93 -15.36
CA SER A 5 48.92 -14.46 -15.16
C SER A 5 48.47 -14.15 -13.74
N THR A 6 49.39 -13.54 -13.05
CA THR A 6 49.41 -13.12 -11.66
C THR A 6 48.40 -12.05 -11.34
N ALA A 7 47.71 -12.22 -10.20
CA ALA A 7 46.84 -11.20 -9.57
C ALA A 7 47.71 -10.11 -8.91
N SER A 8 47.43 -8.85 -9.21
CA SER A 8 47.97 -7.68 -8.53
C SER A 8 47.07 -7.29 -7.36
N ALA A 9 47.63 -7.35 -6.16
CA ALA A 9 46.98 -6.85 -4.94
C ALA A 9 47.07 -5.30 -4.91
N GLY A 10 45.92 -4.65 -4.97
CA GLY A 10 45.79 -3.21 -4.74
C GLY A 10 45.91 -2.87 -3.26
N ARG A 11 46.84 -2.01 -2.92
CA ARG A 11 47.08 -1.45 -1.59
C ARG A 11 45.90 -0.55 -1.20
N PHE A 12 45.31 -0.82 -0.03
CA PHE A 12 44.48 0.12 0.71
C PHE A 12 45.38 1.27 1.21
N LEU A 13 45.04 2.51 0.84
CA LEU A 13 45.61 3.69 1.42
C LEU A 13 44.95 3.97 2.77
N ASP A 14 45.77 3.94 3.80
CA ASP A 14 45.49 4.39 5.15
C ASP A 14 45.45 5.93 5.15
N LEU A 15 44.30 6.52 5.40
CA LEU A 15 44.10 7.96 5.62
C LEU A 15 43.80 8.17 7.10
N SER A 16 44.88 8.16 7.90
CA SER A 16 44.82 8.69 9.26
C SER A 16 45.15 10.17 9.27
N SER A 17 44.37 10.90 10.03
CA SER A 17 44.58 12.23 10.64
C SER A 17 44.31 13.48 9.78
N SER A 18 43.22 14.17 10.15
CA SER A 18 43.31 15.56 10.57
C SER A 18 42.10 15.90 11.46
N ASP A 19 42.41 16.28 12.70
CA ASP A 19 41.50 16.89 13.64
C ASP A 19 41.04 18.25 13.11
N ASP A 20 39.73 18.32 12.69
CA ASP A 20 39.02 19.59 12.57
C ASP A 20 37.80 19.50 13.46
N ALA A 21 37.87 20.18 14.60
CA ALA A 21 36.78 20.33 15.54
C ALA A 21 35.63 21.09 14.89
N ASN A 22 34.50 20.37 14.68
CA ASN A 22 33.22 20.96 14.27
C ASN A 22 32.59 21.70 15.47
N PRO A 23 32.34 23.03 15.41
CA PRO A 23 31.77 23.79 16.52
C PRO A 23 30.31 23.53 16.78
N ASP A 24 29.62 22.69 16.00
CA ASP A 24 28.21 22.35 16.15
C ASP A 24 27.98 20.93 16.72
N ALA A 25 28.93 20.42 17.50
CA ALA A 25 28.77 19.14 18.18
C ALA A 25 27.67 19.25 19.25
N TYR A 26 26.53 18.63 19.02
CA TYR A 26 25.50 18.37 20.03
C TYR A 26 26.12 17.62 21.21
N PRO A 27 25.69 17.92 22.46
CA PRO A 27 26.25 17.27 23.64
C PRO A 27 25.96 15.77 23.60
N THR A 28 27.00 14.98 23.37
CA THR A 28 26.98 13.52 23.45
C THR A 28 27.04 13.11 24.93
N GLY A 29 25.92 13.14 25.60
CA GLY A 29 25.81 12.84 27.04
C GLY A 29 24.84 11.72 27.39
N ASP A 30 24.33 10.92 26.43
CA ASP A 30 23.51 9.75 26.77
C ASP A 30 24.19 8.46 26.28
N LYS A 31 24.35 7.52 27.22
CA LYS A 31 24.77 6.14 26.88
C LYS A 31 23.86 5.64 25.77
N PRO A 32 24.40 4.97 24.73
CA PRO A 32 23.55 4.40 23.69
C PRO A 32 22.57 3.45 24.36
N MET A 33 21.29 3.83 24.36
CA MET A 33 20.23 2.89 24.71
C MET A 33 20.34 1.77 23.70
N ASN A 34 20.56 0.56 24.19
CA ASN A 34 20.60 -0.64 23.35
C ASN A 34 19.15 -0.93 22.91
N VAL A 35 18.68 -0.16 21.94
CA VAL A 35 17.34 -0.30 21.38
C VAL A 35 17.36 -1.53 20.48
N SER A 36 16.82 -2.62 20.98
CA SER A 36 16.60 -3.81 20.16
C SER A 36 15.41 -3.57 19.25
N TYR A 37 15.66 -3.39 17.96
CA TYR A 37 14.60 -3.27 16.96
C TYR A 37 14.13 -4.67 16.55
N HIS A 38 12.86 -4.94 16.82
CA HIS A 38 12.21 -6.17 16.35
C HIS A 38 11.22 -5.80 15.24
N THR A 39 11.40 -6.40 14.07
CA THR A 39 10.43 -6.28 12.99
C THR A 39 9.17 -7.05 13.36
N LYS A 40 8.05 -6.31 13.47
CA LYS A 40 6.73 -6.93 13.69
C LYS A 40 5.98 -6.96 12.36
N PHE A 41 5.49 -8.13 12.00
CA PHE A 41 4.62 -8.30 10.84
C PHE A 41 3.17 -8.34 11.30
N GLY A 42 2.35 -7.44 10.74
CA GLY A 42 0.91 -7.47 10.95
C GLY A 42 0.22 -8.50 10.06
N SER A 43 -0.97 -8.90 10.46
CA SER A 43 -1.91 -9.71 9.68
C SER A 43 -3.33 -9.34 10.08
N LEU A 44 -4.32 -9.87 9.37
CA LEU A 44 -5.73 -9.62 9.71
C LEU A 44 -6.09 -10.12 11.13
N SER A 45 -5.42 -11.17 11.60
CA SER A 45 -5.60 -11.72 12.95
C SER A 45 -4.67 -11.13 14.02
N ASN A 46 -3.64 -10.39 13.61
CA ASN A 46 -2.64 -9.84 14.54
C ASN A 46 -2.08 -8.52 14.00
N TYR A 47 -2.63 -7.41 14.45
CA TYR A 47 -2.18 -6.06 14.08
C TYR A 47 -2.20 -5.12 15.28
N GLU A 48 -1.38 -4.08 15.23
CA GLU A 48 -1.39 -2.97 16.16
C GLU A 48 -2.18 -1.80 15.55
N LYS A 49 -2.98 -1.12 16.38
CA LYS A 49 -3.74 0.03 15.94
C LYS A 49 -2.82 1.22 15.68
N GLY A 50 -3.01 1.89 14.54
CA GLY A 50 -2.33 3.13 14.22
C GLY A 50 -2.82 4.29 15.10
N ARG A 51 -1.98 5.31 15.25
CA ARG A 51 -2.34 6.59 15.87
C ARG A 51 -1.90 7.70 14.94
N VAL A 52 -2.76 8.71 14.81
CA VAL A 52 -2.43 9.96 14.13
C VAL A 52 -2.89 11.09 15.03
N GLU A 53 -2.00 12.02 15.31
CA GLU A 53 -2.27 13.22 16.10
C GLU A 53 -2.00 14.45 15.21
N PRO A 54 -2.99 14.92 14.42
CA PRO A 54 -2.83 16.13 13.64
C PRO A 54 -2.90 17.35 14.57
N ILE A 55 -1.97 18.26 14.37
CA ILE A 55 -1.93 19.57 15.04
C ILE A 55 -2.15 20.60 13.95
N ASP A 56 -3.23 21.37 14.03
CA ASP A 56 -3.57 22.48 13.13
C ASP A 56 -3.66 22.13 11.62
N ASP A 57 -3.98 20.86 11.28
CA ASP A 57 -4.10 20.44 9.87
C ASP A 57 -5.26 19.45 9.65
N ASP A 58 -5.57 19.13 8.38
CA ASP A 58 -6.59 18.18 8.01
C ASP A 58 -6.10 16.73 8.23
N VAL A 59 -6.84 15.98 9.04
CA VAL A 59 -6.54 14.55 9.34
C VAL A 59 -6.35 13.69 8.10
N LYS A 60 -6.97 14.03 6.95
CA LYS A 60 -6.81 13.29 5.70
C LYS A 60 -5.36 13.25 5.21
N HIS A 61 -4.58 14.31 5.49
CA HIS A 61 -3.19 14.39 5.08
C HIS A 61 -2.28 13.43 5.84
N TYR A 62 -2.75 12.93 6.99
CA TYR A 62 -1.98 12.08 7.91
C TYR A 62 -2.67 10.76 8.22
N ALA A 63 -3.72 10.43 7.46
CA ALA A 63 -4.49 9.22 7.69
C ALA A 63 -3.71 7.99 7.27
N PHE A 64 -2.92 7.50 8.17
CA PHE A 64 -2.25 6.21 8.08
C PHE A 64 -2.84 5.28 9.11
N SER A 65 -4.02 4.75 8.83
CA SER A 65 -4.56 3.68 9.64
C SER A 65 -3.89 2.36 9.28
N ASN A 66 -4.00 1.42 10.20
CA ASN A 66 -3.57 0.07 9.92
C ASN A 66 -4.55 -0.60 8.94
N CYS A 67 -4.06 -1.01 7.76
CA CYS A 67 -4.89 -1.65 6.74
C CYS A 67 -5.61 -2.92 7.24
N PHE A 68 -5.00 -3.65 8.18
CA PHE A 68 -5.61 -4.84 8.78
C PHE A 68 -6.81 -4.47 9.65
N GLU A 69 -6.75 -3.37 10.39
CA GLU A 69 -7.88 -2.85 11.17
C GLU A 69 -9.05 -2.48 10.25
N ILE A 70 -8.76 -1.78 9.16
CA ILE A 70 -9.78 -1.40 8.17
C ILE A 70 -10.42 -2.64 7.58
N ALA A 71 -9.62 -3.59 7.08
CA ALA A 71 -10.12 -4.81 6.48
C ALA A 71 -10.95 -5.66 7.46
N SER A 72 -10.57 -5.68 8.75
CA SER A 72 -11.32 -6.42 9.78
C SER A 72 -12.75 -5.91 10.00
N LYS A 73 -12.98 -4.62 9.71
CA LYS A 73 -14.27 -3.93 9.89
C LYS A 73 -15.04 -3.72 8.58
N SER A 74 -14.42 -4.01 7.44
CA SER A 74 -15.01 -3.80 6.12
C SER A 74 -15.76 -5.02 5.64
N LYS A 75 -16.80 -4.80 4.82
CA LYS A 75 -17.42 -5.87 4.04
C LYS A 75 -16.45 -6.33 2.94
N PRO A 76 -16.64 -7.56 2.42
CA PRO A 76 -15.82 -8.03 1.31
C PRO A 76 -15.79 -7.03 0.15
N TYR A 77 -14.59 -6.72 -0.31
CA TYR A 77 -14.29 -5.87 -1.47
C TYR A 77 -14.80 -4.42 -1.41
N GLU A 78 -15.19 -3.91 -0.22
CA GLU A 78 -15.34 -2.47 -0.02
C GLU A 78 -13.99 -1.78 -0.23
N LYS A 79 -13.98 -0.72 -1.05
CA LYS A 79 -12.79 0.05 -1.40
C LYS A 79 -12.61 1.23 -0.43
N VAL A 80 -12.07 0.96 0.76
CA VAL A 80 -11.95 1.98 1.82
C VAL A 80 -10.63 2.74 1.67
N VAL A 81 -10.71 4.03 1.42
CA VAL A 81 -9.55 4.92 1.32
C VAL A 81 -8.89 5.10 2.69
N PHE A 82 -7.60 4.82 2.78
CA PHE A 82 -6.82 5.00 4.00
C PHE A 82 -5.53 5.81 3.82
N GLY A 83 -5.27 6.27 2.60
CA GLY A 83 -4.23 7.21 2.25
C GLY A 83 -4.63 7.98 1.00
N GLN A 84 -4.34 9.28 0.95
CA GLN A 84 -4.71 10.13 -0.18
C GLN A 84 -3.63 11.19 -0.43
N ASN A 85 -3.33 11.40 -1.71
CA ASN A 85 -2.53 12.52 -2.19
C ASN A 85 -3.19 13.09 -3.45
N GLN A 86 -3.92 14.19 -3.30
CA GLN A 86 -4.76 14.78 -4.36
C GLN A 86 -5.81 13.77 -4.87
N ILE A 87 -5.68 13.32 -6.13
CA ILE A 87 -6.56 12.33 -6.75
C ILE A 87 -6.11 10.89 -6.51
N TYR A 88 -4.85 10.68 -6.12
CA TYR A 88 -4.31 9.34 -5.89
C TYR A 88 -4.67 8.85 -4.50
N VAL A 89 -5.14 7.62 -4.43
CA VAL A 89 -5.57 7.00 -3.19
C VAL A 89 -4.97 5.61 -3.01
N LEU A 90 -4.82 5.24 -1.75
CA LEU A 90 -4.63 3.86 -1.33
C LEU A 90 -5.96 3.36 -0.77
N GLU A 91 -6.52 2.34 -1.39
CA GLU A 91 -7.74 1.68 -0.95
C GLU A 91 -7.41 0.35 -0.29
N CYS A 92 -7.97 0.12 0.89
CA CYS A 92 -7.88 -1.16 1.58
C CYS A 92 -9.13 -1.99 1.31
N LEU A 93 -8.94 -3.23 0.90
CA LEU A 93 -10.00 -4.20 0.63
C LEU A 93 -9.84 -5.43 1.52
N ARG A 94 -10.96 -5.86 2.13
CA ARG A 94 -11.07 -7.21 2.68
C ARG A 94 -11.33 -8.17 1.53
N ALA A 95 -10.35 -8.99 1.17
CA ALA A 95 -10.49 -10.00 0.13
C ALA A 95 -11.13 -11.26 0.72
N GLU A 96 -12.39 -11.54 0.39
CA GLU A 96 -13.13 -12.71 0.86
C GLU A 96 -14.21 -13.12 -0.15
N GLY A 97 -14.16 -14.35 -0.62
CA GLY A 97 -15.04 -14.84 -1.69
C GLY A 97 -14.67 -14.28 -3.07
N GLU A 98 -15.66 -14.01 -3.89
CA GLU A 98 -15.50 -13.42 -5.23
C GLU A 98 -15.97 -11.96 -5.24
N SER A 99 -15.15 -11.08 -5.81
CA SER A 99 -15.55 -9.70 -6.04
C SER A 99 -16.48 -9.58 -7.24
N PRO A 100 -17.20 -8.46 -7.39
CA PRO A 100 -17.67 -8.04 -8.69
C PRO A 100 -16.51 -7.90 -9.69
N TRP A 101 -16.84 -7.82 -10.97
CA TRP A 101 -15.89 -7.41 -11.99
C TRP A 101 -15.73 -5.89 -11.97
N TYR A 102 -14.50 -5.44 -12.02
CA TYR A 102 -14.13 -4.03 -12.10
C TYR A 102 -13.33 -3.76 -13.35
N THR A 103 -13.33 -2.52 -13.81
CA THR A 103 -12.39 -2.02 -14.81
C THR A 103 -12.00 -0.58 -14.48
N CYS A 104 -10.89 -0.13 -15.02
CA CYS A 104 -10.41 1.23 -14.83
C CYS A 104 -9.86 1.81 -16.14
N ALA A 105 -9.98 3.13 -16.31
CA ALA A 105 -9.41 3.84 -17.46
C ALA A 105 -7.90 4.12 -17.33
N HIS A 106 -7.31 3.86 -16.16
CA HIS A 106 -5.88 3.93 -15.88
C HIS A 106 -5.38 2.61 -15.27
N ASP A 107 -4.08 2.44 -15.21
CA ASP A 107 -3.46 1.30 -14.55
C ASP A 107 -3.61 1.41 -13.03
N GLU A 108 -3.92 0.28 -12.39
CA GLU A 108 -3.97 0.17 -10.94
C GLU A 108 -2.97 -0.89 -10.47
N PHE A 109 -2.55 -0.81 -9.20
CA PHE A 109 -1.69 -1.81 -8.59
C PHE A 109 -2.36 -2.43 -7.38
N ALA A 110 -2.38 -3.77 -7.34
CA ALA A 110 -2.85 -4.54 -6.22
C ALA A 110 -1.67 -5.12 -5.44
N LEU A 111 -1.57 -4.81 -4.14
CA LEU A 111 -0.58 -5.36 -3.22
C LEU A 111 -1.27 -6.22 -2.18
N VAL A 112 -0.92 -7.49 -2.08
CA VAL A 112 -1.46 -8.40 -1.05
C VAL A 112 -0.68 -8.23 0.25
N MET A 113 -1.37 -7.77 1.30
CA MET A 113 -0.82 -7.57 2.63
C MET A 113 -1.00 -8.80 3.52
N ASP A 114 -2.06 -9.57 3.29
CA ASP A 114 -2.34 -10.81 4.01
C ASP A 114 -3.17 -11.78 3.15
N GLY A 115 -2.98 -13.08 3.39
CA GLY A 115 -3.70 -14.13 2.68
C GLY A 115 -3.15 -14.43 1.28
N GLU A 116 -4.02 -15.00 0.46
CA GLU A 116 -3.77 -15.36 -0.93
C GLU A 116 -4.98 -14.95 -1.77
N VAL A 117 -4.73 -14.28 -2.89
CA VAL A 117 -5.77 -13.73 -3.76
C VAL A 117 -5.48 -14.09 -5.21
N GLU A 118 -6.45 -14.61 -5.92
CA GLU A 118 -6.40 -14.76 -7.38
C GLU A 118 -6.99 -13.51 -8.03
N VAL A 119 -6.34 -13.04 -9.08
CA VAL A 119 -6.82 -11.94 -9.91
C VAL A 119 -7.07 -12.47 -11.31
N HIS A 120 -8.32 -12.53 -11.71
CA HIS A 120 -8.74 -12.97 -13.03
C HIS A 120 -8.87 -11.76 -13.96
N LEU A 121 -8.37 -11.86 -15.19
CA LEU A 121 -8.23 -10.75 -16.13
C LEU A 121 -8.86 -11.06 -17.48
N ILE A 122 -9.65 -10.10 -17.98
CA ILE A 122 -10.27 -10.13 -19.32
C ILE A 122 -10.00 -8.80 -20.01
N GLN A 123 -9.32 -8.84 -21.14
CA GLN A 123 -9.17 -7.66 -22.01
C GLN A 123 -10.52 -7.33 -22.64
N LEU A 124 -11.09 -6.18 -22.32
CA LEU A 124 -12.39 -5.76 -22.82
C LEU A 124 -12.36 -5.49 -24.33
N GLU A 125 -13.41 -5.91 -25.04
CA GLU A 125 -13.58 -5.62 -26.48
C GLU A 125 -13.90 -4.14 -26.72
N ALA A 126 -14.70 -3.53 -25.85
CA ALA A 126 -15.15 -2.17 -25.97
C ALA A 126 -15.08 -1.45 -24.60
N PRO A 127 -13.88 -1.17 -24.08
CA PRO A 127 -13.71 -0.59 -22.74
C PRO A 127 -14.41 0.75 -22.56
N GLN A 128 -14.48 1.57 -23.62
CA GLN A 128 -15.15 2.88 -23.61
C GLN A 128 -16.68 2.81 -23.40
N GLN A 129 -17.29 1.63 -23.58
CA GLN A 129 -18.71 1.42 -23.27
C GLN A 129 -18.93 1.10 -21.78
N VAL A 130 -17.88 0.76 -21.06
CA VAL A 130 -17.93 0.36 -19.64
C VAL A 130 -17.35 1.45 -18.75
N SER A 131 -16.25 2.05 -19.17
CA SER A 131 -15.59 3.12 -18.45
C SER A 131 -15.25 4.27 -19.38
N ASP A 132 -15.70 5.47 -19.02
CA ASP A 132 -15.30 6.70 -19.72
C ASP A 132 -13.79 6.92 -19.50
N ALA A 133 -13.10 7.37 -20.55
CA ALA A 133 -11.65 7.61 -20.50
C ALA A 133 -11.26 8.68 -19.45
N ASP A 134 -12.16 9.61 -19.19
CA ASP A 134 -11.95 10.70 -18.24
C ASP A 134 -12.39 10.35 -16.80
N LYS A 135 -12.94 9.15 -16.60
CA LYS A 135 -13.43 8.73 -15.29
C LYS A 135 -12.28 8.21 -14.42
N ASN A 136 -12.12 8.82 -13.26
CA ASN A 136 -11.16 8.38 -12.26
C ASN A 136 -11.67 7.17 -11.47
N GLY A 137 -10.73 6.31 -11.07
CA GLY A 137 -11.00 5.14 -10.24
C GLY A 137 -11.68 3.99 -10.99
N ALA A 138 -11.87 2.91 -10.28
CA ALA A 138 -12.52 1.73 -10.82
C ALA A 138 -14.02 1.92 -10.96
N VAL A 139 -14.60 1.27 -11.97
CA VAL A 139 -16.05 1.15 -12.18
C VAL A 139 -16.46 -0.31 -12.19
N LEU A 140 -17.74 -0.58 -11.85
CA LEU A 140 -18.31 -1.91 -11.94
C LEU A 140 -18.56 -2.29 -13.40
N VAL A 141 -18.25 -3.55 -13.74
CA VAL A 141 -18.65 -4.15 -15.01
C VAL A 141 -19.89 -5.00 -14.77
N GLU A 142 -20.98 -4.63 -15.41
CA GLU A 142 -22.24 -5.36 -15.27
C GLU A 142 -22.16 -6.75 -15.93
N GLY A 143 -22.60 -7.76 -15.19
CA GLY A 143 -22.64 -9.15 -15.66
C GLY A 143 -21.25 -9.75 -15.92
N THR A 144 -21.15 -10.59 -16.96
CA THR A 144 -19.90 -11.21 -17.37
C THR A 144 -19.21 -10.33 -18.41
N PRO A 145 -17.95 -9.90 -18.18
CA PRO A 145 -17.22 -9.05 -19.12
C PRO A 145 -17.07 -9.73 -20.49
N ARG A 146 -17.33 -8.96 -21.56
CA ARG A 146 -17.09 -9.39 -22.93
C ARG A 146 -15.67 -9.05 -23.34
N GLY A 147 -14.92 -10.05 -23.80
CA GLY A 147 -13.56 -9.82 -24.23
C GLY A 147 -12.69 -11.07 -24.27
N LYS A 148 -11.42 -10.86 -24.50
CA LYS A 148 -10.42 -11.92 -24.56
C LYS A 148 -9.90 -12.25 -23.15
N LYS A 149 -10.00 -13.52 -22.75
CA LYS A 149 -9.37 -13.98 -21.49
C LYS A 149 -7.86 -13.77 -21.58
N MET A 150 -7.32 -13.05 -20.60
CA MET A 150 -5.87 -12.85 -20.45
C MET A 150 -5.25 -13.94 -19.56
N GLY A 151 -6.04 -14.47 -18.62
CA GLY A 151 -5.58 -15.43 -17.63
C GLY A 151 -5.88 -14.97 -16.21
N TRP A 152 -5.11 -15.49 -15.28
CA TRP A 152 -5.19 -15.12 -13.87
C TRP A 152 -3.80 -15.20 -13.24
N MET A 153 -3.61 -14.44 -12.17
CA MET A 153 -2.42 -14.48 -11.35
C MET A 153 -2.80 -14.76 -9.89
N LYS A 154 -1.95 -15.50 -9.20
CA LYS A 154 -2.09 -15.80 -7.78
C LYS A 154 -1.10 -14.96 -6.99
N LEU A 155 -1.62 -14.08 -6.18
CA LEU A 155 -0.86 -13.16 -5.36
C LEU A 155 -0.92 -13.63 -3.90
N LYS A 156 0.23 -13.68 -3.25
CA LYS A 156 0.40 -13.96 -1.82
C LYS A 156 0.94 -12.72 -1.11
N ARG A 157 1.01 -12.75 0.20
CA ARG A 157 1.57 -11.65 1.00
C ARG A 157 2.87 -11.12 0.41
N GLY A 158 2.93 -9.81 0.19
CA GLY A 158 4.07 -9.10 -0.39
C GLY A 158 4.13 -9.13 -1.92
N HIS A 159 3.26 -9.89 -2.60
CA HIS A 159 3.17 -9.83 -4.06
C HIS A 159 2.35 -8.63 -4.50
N GLN A 160 2.82 -8.01 -5.58
CA GLN A 160 2.14 -6.94 -6.28
C GLN A 160 1.73 -7.40 -7.68
N GLY A 161 0.54 -7.03 -8.11
CA GLY A 161 0.02 -7.26 -9.46
C GLY A 161 -0.39 -5.97 -10.12
N LEU A 162 -0.09 -5.83 -11.41
CA LEU A 162 -0.62 -4.78 -12.26
C LEU A 162 -2.01 -5.17 -12.73
N LEU A 163 -2.94 -4.24 -12.61
CA LEU A 163 -4.29 -4.29 -13.18
C LEU A 163 -4.32 -3.30 -14.35
N PRO A 164 -4.12 -3.78 -15.59
CA PRO A 164 -3.96 -2.88 -16.73
C PRO A 164 -5.26 -2.14 -17.03
N LYS A 165 -5.13 -0.89 -17.46
CA LYS A 165 -6.27 -0.11 -17.94
C LYS A 165 -7.06 -0.85 -19.02
N ASN A 166 -8.36 -0.58 -19.09
CA ASN A 166 -9.26 -1.18 -20.09
C ASN A 166 -9.36 -2.71 -20.00
N THR A 167 -8.96 -3.28 -18.87
CA THR A 167 -9.05 -4.71 -18.57
C THR A 167 -10.06 -4.90 -17.45
N ALA A 168 -10.99 -5.82 -17.64
CA ALA A 168 -11.84 -6.23 -16.52
C ALA A 168 -11.05 -7.16 -15.60
N TYR A 169 -11.12 -6.91 -14.30
CA TYR A 169 -10.48 -7.73 -13.28
C TYR A 169 -11.46 -8.15 -12.18
N GLN A 170 -11.25 -9.33 -11.62
CA GLN A 170 -12.01 -9.87 -10.50
C GLN A 170 -11.06 -10.51 -9.51
N PHE A 171 -11.26 -10.21 -8.24
CA PHE A 171 -10.53 -10.87 -7.15
C PHE A 171 -11.30 -12.08 -6.65
N ARG A 172 -10.55 -13.14 -6.29
CA ARG A 172 -11.09 -14.34 -5.64
C ARG A 172 -10.19 -14.75 -4.49
N SER A 173 -10.76 -14.97 -3.33
CA SER A 173 -10.02 -15.42 -2.16
C SER A 173 -10.83 -16.45 -1.38
N ALA A 174 -10.25 -17.63 -1.17
CA ALA A 174 -10.90 -18.71 -0.42
C ALA A 174 -10.95 -18.46 1.08
N LYS A 175 -10.09 -17.58 1.59
CA LYS A 175 -10.00 -17.19 3.01
C LYS A 175 -9.88 -15.68 3.10
N PRO A 176 -10.36 -15.06 4.18
CA PRO A 176 -10.17 -13.63 4.38
C PRO A 176 -8.70 -13.22 4.25
N GLY A 177 -8.46 -12.17 3.49
CA GLY A 177 -7.15 -11.56 3.27
C GLY A 177 -7.26 -10.05 3.16
N VAL A 178 -6.14 -9.40 2.89
CA VAL A 178 -6.05 -7.94 2.76
C VAL A 178 -5.32 -7.56 1.49
N VAL A 179 -5.96 -6.74 0.68
CA VAL A 179 -5.39 -6.16 -0.53
C VAL A 179 -5.39 -4.65 -0.40
N ILE A 180 -4.30 -4.02 -0.80
CA ILE A 180 -4.22 -2.59 -1.02
C ILE A 180 -4.25 -2.33 -2.51
N LEU A 181 -5.13 -1.44 -2.96
CA LEU A 181 -5.11 -0.89 -4.31
C LEU A 181 -4.48 0.51 -4.28
N GLN A 182 -3.52 0.73 -5.15
CA GLN A 182 -3.04 2.05 -5.51
C GLN A 182 -3.75 2.47 -6.80
N THR A 183 -4.56 3.52 -6.71
CA THR A 183 -5.46 3.95 -7.78
C THR A 183 -5.73 5.44 -7.71
N CYS A 184 -6.60 5.96 -8.58
CA CYS A 184 -7.22 7.28 -8.44
C CYS A 184 -8.56 7.16 -7.72
N LYS A 185 -8.89 8.16 -6.92
CA LYS A 185 -10.18 8.24 -6.24
C LYS A 185 -11.31 8.28 -7.26
N GLY A 186 -12.29 7.41 -7.09
CA GLY A 186 -13.47 7.30 -7.96
C GLY A 186 -14.76 7.10 -7.17
N ASP A 187 -15.85 6.81 -7.90
CA ASP A 187 -17.18 6.67 -7.32
C ASP A 187 -17.31 5.49 -6.34
N LEU A 188 -16.47 4.47 -6.49
CA LEU A 188 -16.44 3.32 -5.59
C LEU A 188 -15.55 3.52 -4.37
N SER A 189 -14.76 4.60 -4.33
CA SER A 189 -13.88 4.92 -3.21
C SER A 189 -14.71 5.36 -2.00
N ILE A 190 -14.54 4.70 -0.87
CA ILE A 190 -15.28 4.96 0.37
C ILE A 190 -14.36 5.69 1.34
N GLU A 191 -14.72 6.91 1.71
CA GLU A 191 -14.02 7.70 2.70
C GLU A 191 -14.69 7.54 4.08
N ARG A 192 -13.95 6.97 5.04
CA ARG A 192 -14.39 6.78 6.44
C ARG A 192 -13.34 7.33 7.41
N TRP A 193 -12.91 8.56 7.18
CA TRP A 193 -11.82 9.17 7.93
C TRP A 193 -12.06 9.20 9.44
N SER A 194 -13.30 9.39 9.89
CA SER A 194 -13.67 9.36 11.31
C SER A 194 -13.42 8.00 11.98
N ASP A 195 -13.55 6.92 11.21
CA ASP A 195 -13.35 5.56 11.72
C ASP A 195 -11.88 5.14 11.69
N ILE A 196 -11.11 5.75 10.77
CA ILE A 196 -9.72 5.44 10.51
C ILE A 196 -8.80 6.30 11.38
N CYS A 197 -9.07 7.60 11.42
CA CYS A 197 -8.32 8.58 12.19
C CYS A 197 -8.84 8.60 13.62
N GLN A 198 -8.32 7.73 14.46
CA GLN A 198 -8.56 7.86 15.89
C GLN A 198 -7.64 8.94 16.43
N VAL A 199 -8.09 10.18 16.28
CA VAL A 199 -7.47 11.34 16.89
C VAL A 199 -7.76 11.28 18.39
N GLN A 200 -6.78 10.94 19.19
CA GLN A 200 -6.79 11.34 20.58
C GLN A 200 -6.32 12.80 20.61
N TYR A 201 -7.26 13.73 20.64
CA TYR A 201 -6.91 15.09 21.04
C TYR A 201 -6.35 14.99 22.44
N SER A 202 -5.06 15.24 22.59
CA SER A 202 -4.47 15.39 23.91
C SER A 202 -5.13 16.59 24.58
N LEU A 203 -5.86 16.33 25.66
CA LEU A 203 -6.44 17.39 26.51
C LEU A 203 -5.37 18.29 27.14
N MET A 204 -4.08 18.02 26.88
CA MET A 204 -2.95 18.79 27.40
C MET A 204 -2.79 20.16 26.74
N LEU A 205 -3.41 20.47 25.63
CA LEU A 205 -3.36 21.78 24.97
C LEU A 205 -4.49 22.72 25.40
N ARG A 206 -5.33 22.36 26.36
CA ARG A 206 -6.32 23.25 26.98
C ARG A 206 -5.89 23.78 28.35
N GLY A 207 -4.61 23.91 28.58
CA GLY A 207 -4.04 24.51 29.75
C GLY A 207 -3.47 25.89 29.44
N VAL A 208 -4.30 26.88 29.19
CA VAL A 208 -4.09 28.31 29.54
C VAL A 208 -5.41 28.88 29.96
#